data_1aaf9d5db60178a7f7289c2390460a00
#
_entry.id   1aaf9d5db60178a7f7289c2390460a00
#
_cell.length_a   1.000
_cell.length_b   1.000
_cell.length_c   1.000
_cell.angle_alpha   90.00
_cell.angle_beta   90.00
_cell.angle_gamma   90.00
#
_symmetry.space_group_name_H-M   'P 1'
#
loop_
_entity.id
_entity.type
_entity.pdbx_description
1 polymer ?
#
loop_
_entity_poly.entity_id
_entity_poly.type
_entity_poly.pdbx_seq_one_letter_code
_entity_poly.pdbx_strand_id
1 'polypeptide(L)'
;MLAGMLESSTMTLYRNLLSDTIFVFGSNLAGQHLGGAAAFAVKHYNAEFGVGEGPTGKSYALPTKDEHLNSLPLTDVQWHVEQLLAFGRTQREARFQVTRIGCGLAGFTDEQIAPMFKKTSDNVFLPGRWLSLNRQLERARLFVEGSNDFSVERIEKTLTESTAPWGGRIELVTTGSGAVNDIVRAWARRKDLPWTPFLKDEMKFKEKADIILDDQLAWYCTHAIVYHHQVDGPLVRRMEALRKEGLKVRHFHN
;
A
#
# COMPACT_ATOMS: atom_id res chain seq x y z
N MET A 1 20.82 22.52 7.37
CA MET A 1 21.57 21.28 7.13
C MET A 1 20.87 20.03 7.71
N LEU A 2 20.34 20.03 8.93
CA LEU A 2 19.64 18.88 9.54
C LEU A 2 18.32 18.49 8.84
N ALA A 3 17.55 19.46 8.34
CA ALA A 3 16.29 19.17 7.62
C ALA A 3 16.50 18.41 6.30
N GLY A 4 17.56 18.73 5.55
CA GLY A 4 17.89 18.02 4.30
C GLY A 4 18.41 16.59 4.52
N MET A 5 19.02 16.30 5.67
CA MET A 5 19.47 14.95 6.02
C MET A 5 18.30 14.07 6.48
N LEU A 6 17.29 14.63 7.14
CA LEU A 6 16.06 13.91 7.53
C LEU A 6 15.20 13.57 6.30
N GLU A 7 15.09 14.50 5.33
CA GLU A 7 14.41 14.23 4.04
C GLU A 7 15.09 13.09 3.27
N SER A 8 16.42 13.08 3.22
CA SER A 8 17.20 12.02 2.56
C SER A 8 17.05 10.66 3.27
N SER A 9 17.07 10.65 4.60
CA SER A 9 16.95 9.43 5.40
C SER A 9 15.54 8.81 5.30
N THR A 10 14.51 9.64 5.32
CA THR A 10 13.10 9.17 5.20
C THR A 10 12.83 8.64 3.78
N MET A 11 13.28 9.35 2.74
CA MET A 11 13.18 8.87 1.35
C MET A 11 13.94 7.55 1.12
N THR A 12 15.13 7.41 1.69
CA THR A 12 15.92 6.17 1.62
C THR A 12 15.21 5.05 2.37
N LEU A 13 14.61 5.34 3.53
CA LEU A 13 13.86 4.37 4.33
C LEU A 13 12.65 3.80 3.56
N TYR A 14 11.85 4.67 2.90
CA TYR A 14 10.67 4.22 2.12
C TYR A 14 11.05 3.52 0.81
N ARG A 15 12.10 3.95 0.13
CA ARG A 15 12.65 3.25 -1.02
C ARG A 15 13.10 1.83 -0.66
N ASN A 16 13.74 1.66 0.49
CA ASN A 16 14.21 0.37 1.00
C ASN A 16 13.07 -0.47 1.60
N LEU A 17 12.04 0.15 2.19
CA LEU A 17 10.90 -0.54 2.77
C LEU A 17 10.18 -1.45 1.77
N LEU A 18 10.07 -1.03 0.50
CA LEU A 18 9.33 -1.76 -0.52
C LEU A 18 10.25 -2.61 -1.43
N SER A 19 11.57 -2.31 -1.50
CA SER A 19 12.49 -3.04 -2.38
C SER A 19 13.08 -4.30 -1.75
N ASP A 20 13.21 -4.35 -0.41
CA ASP A 20 13.87 -5.44 0.32
C ASP A 20 12.92 -6.18 1.28
N THR A 21 11.62 -6.06 1.05
CA THR A 21 10.61 -6.75 1.85
C THR A 21 10.31 -8.14 1.33
N ILE A 22 9.97 -9.05 2.24
CA ILE A 22 9.33 -10.33 1.95
C ILE A 22 7.86 -10.04 1.60
N PHE A 23 7.48 -10.33 0.37
CA PHE A 23 6.12 -10.10 -0.12
C PHE A 23 5.17 -11.20 0.36
N VAL A 24 4.25 -10.86 1.27
CA VAL A 24 3.28 -11.83 1.80
C VAL A 24 2.01 -11.81 0.98
N PHE A 25 1.65 -12.95 0.41
CA PHE A 25 0.53 -13.08 -0.52
C PHE A 25 -0.43 -14.20 -0.15
N GLY A 26 -1.72 -14.04 -0.53
CA GLY A 26 -2.72 -15.09 -0.37
C GLY A 26 -2.47 -16.24 -1.34
N SER A 27 -2.37 -17.45 -0.81
CA SER A 27 -2.04 -18.70 -1.49
C SER A 27 -3.19 -19.71 -1.40
N ASN A 28 -2.96 -20.92 -1.89
CA ASN A 28 -3.76 -22.11 -1.66
C ASN A 28 -2.85 -23.27 -1.20
N LEU A 29 -3.42 -24.29 -0.55
CA LEU A 29 -2.66 -25.39 0.01
C LEU A 29 -1.84 -26.18 -1.02
N ALA A 30 -2.28 -26.22 -2.30
CA ALA A 30 -1.53 -26.87 -3.37
C ALA A 30 -0.38 -26.02 -3.94
N GLY A 31 -0.23 -24.76 -3.52
CA GLY A 31 0.81 -23.87 -4.06
C GLY A 31 0.64 -23.51 -5.53
N GLN A 32 -0.60 -23.49 -6.04
CA GLN A 32 -0.91 -23.07 -7.40
C GLN A 32 -1.02 -21.55 -7.48
N HIS A 33 0.00 -20.90 -7.98
CA HIS A 33 0.13 -19.43 -7.99
C HIS A 33 -0.28 -18.82 -9.34
N LEU A 34 -1.49 -19.13 -9.83
CA LEU A 34 -1.92 -18.80 -11.20
C LEU A 34 -2.56 -17.41 -11.34
N GLY A 35 -2.93 -16.74 -10.26
CA GLY A 35 -3.65 -15.45 -10.33
C GLY A 35 -3.36 -14.48 -9.20
N GLY A 36 -3.76 -13.22 -9.38
CA GLY A 36 -3.70 -12.17 -8.38
C GLY A 36 -2.30 -11.94 -7.78
N ALA A 37 -2.23 -11.73 -6.48
CA ALA A 37 -0.98 -11.51 -5.74
C ALA A 37 -0.04 -12.72 -5.79
N ALA A 38 -0.55 -13.95 -5.92
CA ALA A 38 0.26 -15.15 -6.04
C ALA A 38 1.04 -15.19 -7.38
N ALA A 39 0.38 -14.93 -8.50
CA ALA A 39 1.06 -14.83 -9.81
C ALA A 39 2.07 -13.66 -9.85
N PHE A 40 1.76 -12.56 -9.15
CA PHE A 40 2.68 -11.44 -9.00
C PHE A 40 3.91 -11.84 -8.19
N ALA A 41 3.74 -12.61 -7.11
CA ALA A 41 4.83 -13.13 -6.29
C ALA A 41 5.77 -14.05 -7.09
N VAL A 42 5.24 -14.97 -7.91
CA VAL A 42 6.04 -15.81 -8.82
C VAL A 42 6.88 -14.94 -9.74
N LYS A 43 6.27 -13.94 -10.35
CA LYS A 43 6.93 -13.12 -11.38
C LYS A 43 7.98 -12.17 -10.83
N HIS A 44 7.78 -11.60 -9.63
CA HIS A 44 8.58 -10.49 -9.12
C HIS A 44 9.32 -10.77 -7.81
N TYR A 45 8.95 -11.85 -7.11
CA TYR A 45 9.52 -12.23 -5.81
C TYR A 45 10.01 -13.68 -5.75
N ASN A 46 10.07 -14.35 -6.92
CA ASN A 46 10.57 -15.72 -7.09
C ASN A 46 9.81 -16.74 -6.22
N ALA A 47 8.50 -16.55 -6.02
CA ALA A 47 7.67 -17.56 -5.36
C ALA A 47 7.64 -18.84 -6.21
N GLU A 48 7.74 -20.00 -5.58
CA GLU A 48 7.80 -21.29 -6.24
C GLU A 48 6.43 -21.96 -6.28
N PHE A 49 6.10 -22.59 -7.42
CA PHE A 49 4.94 -23.46 -7.51
C PHE A 49 5.08 -24.67 -6.58
N GLY A 50 3.98 -25.11 -5.99
CA GLY A 50 3.95 -26.23 -5.04
C GLY A 50 4.21 -25.81 -3.59
N VAL A 51 4.66 -24.59 -3.32
CA VAL A 51 4.84 -24.08 -1.95
C VAL A 51 3.56 -23.33 -1.55
N GLY A 52 2.60 -24.04 -0.95
CA GLY A 52 1.30 -23.47 -0.54
C GLY A 52 1.39 -22.60 0.71
N GLU A 53 2.32 -22.88 1.63
CA GLU A 53 2.51 -22.16 2.89
C GLU A 53 3.98 -21.93 3.19
N GLY A 54 4.27 -20.80 3.81
CA GLY A 54 5.62 -20.49 4.32
C GLY A 54 6.49 -19.69 3.34
N PRO A 55 7.80 -19.56 3.69
CA PRO A 55 8.76 -18.81 2.90
C PRO A 55 8.98 -19.46 1.53
N THR A 56 9.01 -18.63 0.48
CA THR A 56 9.26 -19.06 -0.91
C THR A 56 9.87 -17.91 -1.71
N GLY A 57 11.12 -18.09 -2.20
CA GLY A 57 11.90 -17.00 -2.79
C GLY A 57 12.04 -15.79 -1.87
N LYS A 58 11.68 -14.60 -2.37
CA LYS A 58 11.59 -13.36 -1.59
C LYS A 58 10.15 -13.06 -1.16
N SER A 59 9.36 -14.11 -0.90
CA SER A 59 7.97 -14.00 -0.53
C SER A 59 7.57 -15.01 0.55
N TYR A 60 6.35 -14.88 1.06
CA TYR A 60 5.74 -15.80 2.01
C TYR A 60 4.32 -16.12 1.54
N ALA A 61 4.06 -17.39 1.30
CA ALA A 61 2.75 -17.90 0.91
C ALA A 61 1.88 -18.11 2.16
N LEU A 62 0.66 -17.52 2.18
CA LEU A 62 -0.30 -17.68 3.26
C LEU A 62 -1.59 -18.26 2.68
N PRO A 63 -1.94 -19.54 3.00
CA PRO A 63 -3.13 -20.17 2.47
C PRO A 63 -4.41 -19.46 2.87
N THR A 64 -5.27 -19.23 1.88
CA THR A 64 -6.65 -18.74 2.03
C THR A 64 -7.64 -19.61 1.31
N LYS A 65 -7.13 -20.62 0.58
CA LYS A 65 -7.87 -21.61 -0.16
C LYS A 65 -7.27 -23.01 0.05
N ASP A 66 -8.11 -24.03 -0.06
CA ASP A 66 -7.70 -25.43 -0.05
C ASP A 66 -6.99 -25.83 -1.38
N GLU A 67 -6.64 -27.10 -1.52
CA GLU A 67 -6.02 -27.67 -2.72
C GLU A 67 -6.95 -27.68 -3.93
N HIS A 68 -8.27 -27.58 -3.72
CA HIS A 68 -9.30 -27.52 -4.75
C HIS A 68 -9.75 -26.10 -5.08
N LEU A 69 -9.04 -25.09 -4.53
CA LEU A 69 -9.30 -23.66 -4.70
C LEU A 69 -10.62 -23.18 -4.06
N ASN A 70 -11.22 -23.92 -3.14
CA ASN A 70 -12.29 -23.43 -2.28
C ASN A 70 -11.71 -22.56 -1.16
N SER A 71 -12.46 -21.55 -0.73
CA SER A 71 -12.03 -20.70 0.37
C SER A 71 -12.03 -21.48 1.68
N LEU A 72 -10.91 -21.36 2.43
CA LEU A 72 -10.77 -21.98 3.75
C LEU A 72 -11.75 -21.34 4.75
N PRO A 73 -12.14 -22.08 5.81
CA PRO A 73 -12.78 -21.47 6.98
C PRO A 73 -11.91 -20.34 7.57
N LEU A 74 -12.55 -19.30 8.11
CA LEU A 74 -11.81 -18.18 8.72
C LEU A 74 -10.91 -18.60 9.88
N THR A 75 -11.30 -19.65 10.61
CA THR A 75 -10.47 -20.24 11.69
C THR A 75 -9.14 -20.78 11.17
N ASP A 76 -9.17 -21.41 10.00
CA ASP A 76 -7.98 -21.99 9.39
C ASP A 76 -7.09 -20.88 8.81
N VAL A 77 -7.70 -19.87 8.16
CA VAL A 77 -6.97 -18.66 7.72
C VAL A 77 -6.31 -17.97 8.92
N GLN A 78 -7.00 -17.85 10.06
CA GLN A 78 -6.43 -17.28 11.27
C GLN A 78 -5.22 -18.07 11.75
N TRP A 79 -5.30 -19.40 11.74
CA TRP A 79 -4.16 -20.26 12.11
C TRP A 79 -2.95 -19.99 11.21
N HIS A 80 -3.13 -19.89 9.88
CA HIS A 80 -2.06 -19.56 8.94
C HIS A 80 -1.49 -18.15 9.16
N VAL A 81 -2.33 -17.18 9.53
CA VAL A 81 -1.86 -15.85 9.95
C VAL A 81 -0.99 -15.94 11.21
N GLU A 82 -1.37 -16.73 12.19
CA GLU A 82 -0.58 -16.93 13.41
C GLU A 82 0.79 -17.57 13.12
N GLN A 83 0.87 -18.50 12.14
CA GLN A 83 2.15 -19.07 11.68
C GLN A 83 3.05 -17.99 11.05
N LEU A 84 2.50 -17.14 10.17
CA LEU A 84 3.25 -16.00 9.62
C LEU A 84 3.75 -15.06 10.72
N LEU A 85 2.89 -14.70 11.69
CA LEU A 85 3.27 -13.80 12.78
C LEU A 85 4.31 -14.43 13.71
N ALA A 86 4.23 -15.73 13.95
CA ALA A 86 5.25 -16.48 14.69
C ALA A 86 6.59 -16.48 13.95
N PHE A 87 6.57 -16.76 12.65
CA PHE A 87 7.75 -16.72 11.79
C PHE A 87 8.36 -15.31 11.76
N GLY A 88 7.56 -14.26 11.59
CA GLY A 88 8.00 -12.86 11.60
C GLY A 88 8.73 -12.49 12.90
N ARG A 89 8.29 -12.99 14.05
CA ARG A 89 8.96 -12.76 15.33
C ARG A 89 10.36 -13.42 15.41
N THR A 90 10.59 -14.51 14.69
CA THR A 90 11.91 -15.16 14.62
C THR A 90 12.85 -14.49 13.61
N GLN A 91 12.31 -13.79 12.62
CA GLN A 91 13.04 -13.16 11.52
C GLN A 91 13.10 -11.63 11.69
N ARG A 92 13.65 -11.15 12.79
CA ARG A 92 13.58 -9.72 13.19
C ARG A 92 14.21 -8.74 12.20
N GLU A 93 15.21 -9.17 11.45
CA GLU A 93 15.89 -8.34 10.43
C GLU A 93 15.11 -8.32 9.11
N ALA A 94 14.24 -9.29 8.87
CA ALA A 94 13.41 -9.34 7.68
C ALA A 94 12.18 -8.44 7.85
N ARG A 95 11.73 -7.83 6.74
CA ARG A 95 10.54 -6.98 6.68
C ARG A 95 9.47 -7.67 5.86
N PHE A 96 8.29 -7.82 6.39
CA PHE A 96 7.17 -8.51 5.74
C PHE A 96 6.14 -7.51 5.26
N GLN A 97 5.94 -7.40 3.95
CA GLN A 97 4.89 -6.59 3.35
C GLN A 97 3.65 -7.45 3.11
N VAL A 98 2.64 -7.31 3.95
CA VAL A 98 1.39 -8.07 3.85
C VAL A 98 0.47 -7.42 2.83
N THR A 99 0.04 -8.18 1.81
CA THR A 99 -1.03 -7.75 0.88
C THR A 99 -2.41 -7.88 1.54
N ARG A 100 -3.50 -7.45 0.87
CA ARG A 100 -4.87 -7.70 1.35
C ARG A 100 -5.26 -9.18 1.15
N ILE A 101 -4.58 -10.02 1.90
CA ILE A 101 -4.71 -11.48 1.84
C ILE A 101 -6.17 -11.90 1.97
N GLY A 102 -6.61 -12.78 1.08
CA GLY A 102 -7.98 -13.32 1.09
C GLY A 102 -9.05 -12.36 0.56
N CYS A 103 -8.79 -11.05 0.44
CA CYS A 103 -9.78 -10.06 0.02
C CYS A 103 -9.97 -9.97 -1.51
N GLY A 104 -9.35 -10.83 -2.26
CA GLY A 104 -9.51 -10.96 -3.71
C GLY A 104 -10.26 -12.25 -4.08
N LEU A 105 -9.54 -13.18 -4.73
CA LEU A 105 -10.10 -14.44 -5.25
C LEU A 105 -10.66 -15.39 -4.17
N ALA A 106 -10.30 -15.23 -2.91
CA ALA A 106 -10.88 -16.02 -1.81
C ALA A 106 -12.17 -15.40 -1.25
N GLY A 107 -12.54 -14.16 -1.63
CA GLY A 107 -13.83 -13.55 -1.36
C GLY A 107 -14.06 -13.07 0.08
N PHE A 108 -13.01 -13.03 0.92
CA PHE A 108 -13.13 -12.46 2.27
C PHE A 108 -13.18 -10.94 2.24
N THR A 109 -13.70 -10.34 3.31
CA THR A 109 -13.69 -8.89 3.50
C THR A 109 -12.51 -8.44 4.36
N ASP A 110 -12.15 -7.17 4.26
CA ASP A 110 -11.11 -6.58 5.13
C ASP A 110 -11.50 -6.69 6.61
N GLU A 111 -12.78 -6.53 6.92
CA GLU A 111 -13.33 -6.62 8.28
C GLU A 111 -13.19 -8.02 8.89
N GLN A 112 -13.13 -9.06 8.05
CA GLN A 112 -12.89 -10.44 8.49
C GLN A 112 -11.41 -10.72 8.72
N ILE A 113 -10.53 -10.24 7.83
CA ILE A 113 -9.10 -10.60 7.84
C ILE A 113 -8.25 -9.62 8.66
N ALA A 114 -8.46 -8.31 8.54
CA ALA A 114 -7.63 -7.32 9.23
C ALA A 114 -7.52 -7.54 10.76
N PRO A 115 -8.60 -7.93 11.48
CA PRO A 115 -8.51 -8.19 12.92
C PRO A 115 -7.53 -9.28 13.33
N MET A 116 -7.23 -10.24 12.44
CA MET A 116 -6.28 -11.32 12.69
C MET A 116 -4.84 -10.78 12.85
N PHE A 117 -4.56 -9.59 12.30
CA PHE A 117 -3.26 -8.91 12.32
C PHE A 117 -3.13 -7.83 13.41
N LYS A 118 -3.99 -7.79 14.42
CA LYS A 118 -3.92 -6.77 15.50
C LYS A 118 -2.64 -6.84 16.35
N LYS A 119 -2.02 -8.00 16.46
CA LYS A 119 -0.83 -8.23 17.30
C LYS A 119 0.39 -8.56 16.45
N THR A 120 0.71 -7.67 15.49
CA THR A 120 1.91 -7.80 14.67
C THR A 120 3.15 -7.31 15.41
N SER A 121 4.32 -7.83 15.01
CA SER A 121 5.62 -7.24 15.34
C SER A 121 5.95 -6.08 14.39
N ASP A 122 6.89 -5.22 14.79
CA ASP A 122 7.25 -3.98 14.07
C ASP A 122 7.80 -4.23 12.65
N ASN A 123 8.21 -5.45 12.36
CA ASN A 123 8.72 -5.86 11.04
C ASN A 123 7.64 -6.40 10.10
N VAL A 124 6.36 -6.44 10.52
CA VAL A 124 5.21 -6.86 9.71
C VAL A 124 4.38 -5.63 9.33
N PHE A 125 4.48 -5.23 8.07
CA PHE A 125 3.82 -4.04 7.53
C PHE A 125 2.48 -4.40 6.91
N LEU A 126 1.43 -3.73 7.36
CA LEU A 126 0.06 -3.97 6.93
C LEU A 126 -0.42 -2.91 5.91
N PRO A 127 -1.40 -3.25 5.05
CA PRO A 127 -2.09 -2.28 4.22
C PRO A 127 -2.65 -1.12 5.04
N GLY A 128 -2.57 0.10 4.51
CA GLY A 128 -3.06 1.30 5.20
C GLY A 128 -4.53 1.18 5.63
N ARG A 129 -5.36 0.53 4.79
CA ARG A 129 -6.75 0.23 5.14
C ARG A 129 -6.88 -0.66 6.39
N TRP A 130 -6.04 -1.71 6.52
CA TRP A 130 -6.08 -2.59 7.69
C TRP A 130 -5.59 -1.90 8.95
N LEU A 131 -4.54 -1.07 8.85
CA LEU A 131 -4.11 -0.22 9.96
C LEU A 131 -5.24 0.70 10.44
N SER A 132 -6.02 1.26 9.52
CA SER A 132 -7.18 2.09 9.82
C SER A 132 -8.29 1.29 10.52
N LEU A 133 -8.65 0.12 9.99
CA LEU A 133 -9.67 -0.78 10.58
C LEU A 133 -9.28 -1.26 11.98
N ASN A 134 -8.02 -1.57 12.19
CA ASN A 134 -7.48 -2.03 13.47
C ASN A 134 -7.23 -0.89 14.46
N ARG A 135 -7.46 0.38 14.08
CA ARG A 135 -7.15 1.58 14.87
C ARG A 135 -5.66 1.67 15.26
N GLN A 136 -4.78 1.14 14.42
CA GLN A 136 -3.32 1.16 14.58
C GLN A 136 -2.66 2.31 13.82
N LEU A 137 -3.44 3.11 13.10
CA LEU A 137 -2.95 4.21 12.31
C LEU A 137 -2.75 5.44 13.19
N GLU A 138 -1.51 5.85 13.41
CA GLU A 138 -1.17 7.05 14.17
C GLU A 138 -1.57 8.33 13.43
N ARG A 139 -1.49 8.31 12.09
CA ARG A 139 -1.85 9.43 11.21
C ARG A 139 -2.46 8.94 9.90
N ALA A 140 -3.43 9.70 9.37
CA ALA A 140 -4.00 9.43 8.06
C ALA A 140 -2.92 9.61 6.96
N ARG A 141 -2.97 8.82 5.90
CA ARG A 141 -2.06 8.90 4.75
C ARG A 141 -2.86 9.32 3.53
N LEU A 142 -2.76 10.59 3.17
CA LEU A 142 -3.54 11.22 2.11
C LEU A 142 -2.71 11.32 0.83
N PHE A 143 -3.05 10.52 -0.16
CA PHE A 143 -2.51 10.66 -1.50
C PHE A 143 -3.15 11.86 -2.21
N VAL A 144 -2.33 12.68 -2.86
CA VAL A 144 -2.77 13.85 -3.63
C VAL A 144 -2.09 13.87 -4.98
N GLU A 145 -2.87 13.93 -6.03
CA GLU A 145 -2.39 14.03 -7.40
C GLU A 145 -3.36 14.86 -8.26
N GLY A 146 -2.90 15.32 -9.39
CA GLY A 146 -3.79 15.98 -10.36
C GLY A 146 -3.09 16.59 -11.55
N SER A 147 -3.91 17.07 -12.50
CA SER A 147 -3.44 17.82 -13.66
C SER A 147 -2.95 19.23 -13.26
N ASN A 148 -2.12 19.81 -14.13
CA ASN A 148 -1.43 21.08 -13.83
C ASN A 148 -2.33 22.33 -13.92
N ASP A 149 -3.63 22.15 -14.17
CA ASP A 149 -4.55 23.26 -14.53
C ASP A 149 -5.32 23.84 -13.33
N PHE A 150 -4.99 23.39 -12.13
CA PHE A 150 -5.63 23.87 -10.90
C PHE A 150 -4.80 24.96 -10.23
N SER A 151 -5.47 26.03 -9.78
CA SER A 151 -4.79 27.12 -9.09
C SER A 151 -4.27 26.67 -7.71
N VAL A 152 -3.18 27.30 -7.30
CA VAL A 152 -2.57 27.07 -5.98
C VAL A 152 -3.59 27.27 -4.86
N GLU A 153 -4.37 28.37 -4.92
CA GLU A 153 -5.37 28.74 -3.91
C GLU A 153 -6.44 27.66 -3.77
N ARG A 154 -6.88 27.09 -4.89
CA ARG A 154 -7.90 26.04 -4.88
C ARG A 154 -7.38 24.76 -4.26
N ILE A 155 -6.17 24.34 -4.63
CA ILE A 155 -5.53 23.15 -4.05
C ILE A 155 -5.33 23.35 -2.54
N GLU A 156 -4.77 24.47 -2.10
CA GLU A 156 -4.52 24.74 -0.69
C GLU A 156 -5.80 24.86 0.13
N LYS A 157 -6.85 25.47 -0.41
CA LYS A 157 -8.18 25.51 0.21
C LYS A 157 -8.72 24.10 0.42
N THR A 158 -8.70 23.28 -0.64
CA THR A 158 -9.18 21.89 -0.58
C THR A 158 -8.38 21.06 0.41
N LEU A 159 -7.05 21.20 0.43
CA LEU A 159 -6.20 20.52 1.40
C LEU A 159 -6.56 20.92 2.83
N THR A 160 -6.71 22.22 3.07
CA THR A 160 -7.06 22.75 4.41
C THR A 160 -8.40 22.17 4.90
N GLU A 161 -9.43 22.21 4.05
CA GLU A 161 -10.76 21.67 4.38
C GLU A 161 -10.74 20.15 4.56
N SER A 162 -10.03 19.44 3.68
CA SER A 162 -9.99 17.96 3.71
C SER A 162 -9.17 17.41 4.86
N THR A 163 -8.16 18.15 5.32
CA THR A 163 -7.26 17.68 6.39
C THR A 163 -7.70 18.10 7.79
N ALA A 164 -8.61 19.09 7.91
CA ALA A 164 -9.10 19.60 9.17
C ALA A 164 -9.56 18.52 10.18
N PRO A 165 -10.29 17.45 9.76
CA PRO A 165 -10.75 16.42 10.69
C PRO A 165 -9.63 15.64 11.39
N TRP A 166 -8.42 15.66 10.86
CA TRP A 166 -7.29 14.89 11.43
C TRP A 166 -6.42 15.70 12.38
N GLY A 167 -6.64 17.01 12.51
CA GLY A 167 -5.97 17.84 13.52
C GLY A 167 -4.44 17.72 13.50
N GLY A 168 -3.82 17.71 12.32
CA GLY A 168 -2.37 17.55 12.15
C GLY A 168 -1.88 16.10 12.15
N ARG A 169 -2.71 15.11 12.48
CA ARG A 169 -2.37 13.68 12.38
C ARG A 169 -2.57 13.16 10.96
N ILE A 170 -1.80 13.72 10.02
CA ILE A 170 -1.87 13.40 8.61
C ILE A 170 -0.48 13.43 7.98
N GLU A 171 -0.27 12.58 7.02
CA GLU A 171 0.87 12.54 6.12
C GLU A 171 0.39 12.75 4.69
N LEU A 172 1.04 13.65 3.95
CA LEU A 172 0.77 13.90 2.54
C LEU A 172 1.62 12.97 1.69
N VAL A 173 1.01 12.33 0.70
CA VAL A 173 1.68 11.40 -0.22
C VAL A 173 1.45 11.88 -1.65
N THR A 174 2.50 11.88 -2.48
CA THR A 174 2.43 12.26 -3.90
C THR A 174 3.28 11.33 -4.75
N THR A 175 3.21 11.46 -6.07
CA THR A 175 4.10 10.75 -7.01
C THR A 175 5.48 11.40 -7.16
N GLY A 176 5.72 12.51 -6.47
CA GLY A 176 7.01 13.21 -6.49
C GLY A 176 7.26 14.07 -7.73
N SER A 177 6.29 14.22 -8.64
CA SER A 177 6.41 15.03 -9.86
C SER A 177 5.12 15.77 -10.20
N GLY A 178 5.24 16.86 -10.98
CA GLY A 178 4.12 17.69 -11.44
C GLY A 178 3.77 18.85 -10.52
N ALA A 179 3.01 19.82 -11.04
CA ALA A 179 2.71 21.08 -10.33
C ALA A 179 1.92 20.84 -9.03
N VAL A 180 0.96 19.91 -9.03
CA VAL A 180 0.19 19.57 -7.82
C VAL A 180 1.12 19.02 -6.73
N ASN A 181 2.10 18.18 -7.10
CA ASN A 181 3.11 17.69 -6.15
C ASN A 181 3.88 18.84 -5.48
N ASP A 182 4.34 19.83 -6.27
CA ASP A 182 5.12 20.94 -5.75
C ASP A 182 4.29 21.83 -4.80
N ILE A 183 3.02 22.04 -5.12
CA ILE A 183 2.07 22.77 -4.27
C ILE A 183 1.85 22.01 -2.96
N VAL A 184 1.57 20.72 -3.04
CA VAL A 184 1.34 19.85 -1.85
C VAL A 184 2.57 19.84 -0.95
N ARG A 185 3.75 19.67 -1.52
CA ARG A 185 5.03 19.68 -0.78
C ARG A 185 5.24 21.03 -0.09
N ALA A 186 5.05 22.14 -0.80
CA ALA A 186 5.20 23.48 -0.23
C ALA A 186 4.17 23.74 0.88
N TRP A 187 2.93 23.31 0.68
CA TRP A 187 1.85 23.43 1.67
C TRP A 187 2.15 22.59 2.92
N ALA A 188 2.55 21.32 2.76
CA ALA A 188 2.92 20.43 3.86
C ALA A 188 4.05 21.03 4.71
N ARG A 189 5.09 21.58 4.05
CA ARG A 189 6.20 22.25 4.74
C ARG A 189 5.74 23.46 5.56
N ARG A 190 4.83 24.30 5.03
CA ARG A 190 4.30 25.47 5.77
C ARG A 190 3.45 25.07 6.97
N LYS A 191 2.84 23.87 6.92
CA LYS A 191 1.99 23.33 8.00
C LYS A 191 2.72 22.39 8.94
N ASP A 192 4.03 22.20 8.77
CA ASP A 192 4.86 21.24 9.52
C ASP A 192 4.27 19.81 9.50
N LEU A 193 3.78 19.39 8.32
CA LEU A 193 3.22 18.08 8.10
C LEU A 193 4.20 17.18 7.36
N PRO A 194 4.25 15.88 7.68
CA PRO A 194 5.02 14.91 6.91
C PRO A 194 4.56 14.86 5.45
N TRP A 195 5.52 14.77 4.54
CA TRP A 195 5.30 14.58 3.12
C TRP A 195 6.22 13.47 2.60
N THR A 196 5.65 12.50 1.89
CA THR A 196 6.35 11.33 1.36
C THR A 196 6.09 11.19 -0.13
N PRO A 197 7.10 11.35 -1.00
CA PRO A 197 6.97 11.07 -2.42
C PRO A 197 7.16 9.58 -2.70
N PHE A 198 6.26 8.98 -3.46
CA PHE A 198 6.42 7.66 -4.06
C PHE A 198 6.93 7.83 -5.49
N LEU A 199 8.18 7.46 -5.72
CA LEU A 199 8.82 7.62 -7.02
C LEU A 199 8.67 6.35 -7.87
N LYS A 200 8.37 6.55 -9.14
CA LYS A 200 8.36 5.48 -10.12
C LYS A 200 9.79 4.92 -10.31
N ASP A 201 9.97 3.62 -10.17
CA ASP A 201 11.26 2.94 -10.39
C ASP A 201 11.26 2.24 -11.76
N GLU A 202 11.58 3.01 -12.80
CA GLU A 202 11.65 2.53 -14.18
C GLU A 202 12.84 1.59 -14.40
N MET A 203 13.92 1.73 -13.65
CA MET A 203 15.11 0.87 -13.79
C MET A 203 14.80 -0.55 -13.34
N LYS A 204 14.06 -0.69 -12.23
CA LYS A 204 13.70 -2.01 -11.67
C LYS A 204 12.49 -2.64 -12.37
N PHE A 205 11.44 -1.87 -12.64
CA PHE A 205 10.15 -2.40 -13.08
C PHE A 205 9.82 -2.15 -14.56
N LYS A 206 10.65 -1.37 -15.27
CA LYS A 206 10.51 -1.07 -16.70
C LYS A 206 9.07 -0.68 -17.08
N GLU A 207 8.49 -1.32 -18.06
CA GLU A 207 7.13 -1.07 -18.55
C GLU A 207 6.03 -1.23 -17.48
N LYS A 208 6.31 -1.89 -16.36
CA LYS A 208 5.38 -2.09 -15.25
C LYS A 208 5.53 -1.07 -14.12
N ALA A 209 6.48 -0.15 -14.23
CA ALA A 209 6.80 0.79 -13.17
C ALA A 209 5.58 1.62 -12.72
N ASP A 210 4.71 2.00 -13.64
CA ASP A 210 3.48 2.73 -13.34
C ASP A 210 2.47 1.88 -12.56
N ILE A 211 2.27 0.63 -12.98
CA ILE A 211 1.34 -0.29 -12.29
C ILE A 211 1.84 -0.59 -10.88
N ILE A 212 3.14 -0.82 -10.74
CA ILE A 212 3.75 -1.06 -9.43
C ILE A 212 3.62 0.16 -8.51
N LEU A 213 3.82 1.35 -9.05
CA LEU A 213 3.61 2.60 -8.29
C LEU A 213 2.16 2.74 -7.84
N ASP A 214 1.20 2.47 -8.72
CA ASP A 214 -0.23 2.52 -8.41
C ASP A 214 -0.60 1.53 -7.29
N ASP A 215 -0.10 0.31 -7.36
CA ASP A 215 -0.31 -0.73 -6.33
C ASP A 215 0.34 -0.34 -4.99
N GLN A 216 1.54 0.24 -5.03
CA GLN A 216 2.24 0.70 -3.82
C GLN A 216 1.49 1.86 -3.13
N LEU A 217 1.02 2.84 -3.90
CA LEU A 217 0.21 3.95 -3.38
C LEU A 217 -1.10 3.44 -2.78
N ALA A 218 -1.78 2.54 -3.49
CA ALA A 218 -3.03 1.95 -3.04
C ALA A 218 -2.85 1.13 -1.75
N TRP A 219 -1.75 0.41 -1.63
CA TRP A 219 -1.41 -0.34 -0.43
C TRP A 219 -1.08 0.56 0.76
N TYR A 220 -0.32 1.65 0.53
CA TYR A 220 0.19 2.50 1.60
C TYR A 220 -0.84 3.49 2.13
N CYS A 221 -1.59 4.14 1.23
CA CYS A 221 -2.47 5.25 1.56
C CYS A 221 -3.79 4.80 2.19
N THR A 222 -4.49 5.73 2.83
CA THR A 222 -5.81 5.53 3.45
C THR A 222 -6.89 6.34 2.76
N HIS A 223 -6.53 7.48 2.19
CA HIS A 223 -7.40 8.42 1.50
C HIS A 223 -6.70 8.95 0.25
N ALA A 224 -7.49 9.45 -0.69
CA ALA A 224 -6.94 10.10 -1.87
C ALA A 224 -7.77 11.33 -2.29
N ILE A 225 -7.08 12.34 -2.80
CA ILE A 225 -7.64 13.50 -3.49
C ILE A 225 -7.04 13.55 -4.89
N VAL A 226 -7.91 13.68 -5.90
CA VAL A 226 -7.50 13.75 -7.29
C VAL A 226 -8.13 14.98 -7.94
N TYR A 227 -7.30 15.83 -8.53
CA TYR A 227 -7.68 17.01 -9.28
C TYR A 227 -7.59 16.72 -10.78
N HIS A 228 -8.67 16.85 -11.53
CA HIS A 228 -8.65 16.59 -12.96
C HIS A 228 -9.76 17.34 -13.73
N HIS A 229 -9.45 17.74 -14.98
CA HIS A 229 -10.46 18.22 -15.93
C HIS A 229 -11.08 17.08 -16.71
N GLN A 230 -10.21 16.27 -17.29
CA GLN A 230 -10.57 15.03 -17.96
C GLN A 230 -9.77 13.89 -17.36
N VAL A 231 -10.41 12.76 -17.19
CA VAL A 231 -9.74 11.56 -16.66
C VAL A 231 -9.02 10.89 -17.82
N ASP A 232 -7.70 10.97 -17.84
CA ASP A 232 -6.85 10.27 -18.81
C ASP A 232 -6.53 8.83 -18.37
N GLY A 233 -5.94 8.04 -19.27
CA GLY A 233 -5.67 6.63 -19.05
C GLY A 233 -4.82 6.31 -17.80
N PRO A 234 -3.68 6.99 -17.55
CA PRO A 234 -2.86 6.78 -16.36
C PRO A 234 -3.59 7.10 -15.06
N LEU A 235 -4.31 8.22 -15.03
CA LEU A 235 -5.05 8.67 -13.86
C LEU A 235 -6.25 7.75 -13.56
N VAL A 236 -6.98 7.30 -14.60
CA VAL A 236 -8.06 6.28 -14.46
C VAL A 236 -7.52 5.04 -13.79
N ARG A 237 -6.45 4.46 -14.34
CA ARG A 237 -5.84 3.23 -13.81
C ARG A 237 -5.45 3.38 -12.34
N ARG A 238 -4.81 4.50 -11.97
CA ARG A 238 -4.43 4.78 -10.57
C ARG A 238 -5.64 4.89 -9.66
N MET A 239 -6.67 5.62 -10.07
CA MET A 239 -7.90 5.74 -9.31
C MET A 239 -8.60 4.39 -9.12
N GLU A 240 -8.57 3.52 -10.13
CA GLU A 240 -9.11 2.16 -10.04
C GLU A 240 -8.30 1.32 -9.05
N ALA A 241 -6.97 1.38 -9.09
CA ALA A 241 -6.10 0.70 -8.13
C ALA A 241 -6.40 1.16 -6.69
N LEU A 242 -6.49 2.47 -6.45
CA LEU A 242 -6.83 3.04 -5.15
C LEU A 242 -8.20 2.54 -4.64
N ARG A 243 -9.23 2.56 -5.50
CA ARG A 243 -10.58 2.09 -5.13
C ARG A 243 -10.64 0.60 -4.87
N LYS A 244 -9.94 -0.19 -5.68
CA LYS A 244 -9.83 -1.65 -5.51
C LYS A 244 -9.26 -2.00 -4.14
N GLU A 245 -8.31 -1.22 -3.66
CA GLU A 245 -7.74 -1.35 -2.32
C GLU A 245 -8.59 -0.67 -1.22
N GLY A 246 -9.80 -0.19 -1.58
CA GLY A 246 -10.81 0.32 -0.66
C GLY A 246 -10.55 1.74 -0.15
N LEU A 247 -9.71 2.54 -0.83
CA LEU A 247 -9.50 3.93 -0.47
C LEU A 247 -10.71 4.79 -0.81
N LYS A 248 -10.99 5.77 0.03
CA LYS A 248 -11.96 6.84 -0.27
C LYS A 248 -11.29 7.87 -1.17
N VAL A 249 -11.65 7.89 -2.44
CA VAL A 249 -11.12 8.82 -3.44
C VAL A 249 -12.10 9.98 -3.64
N ARG A 250 -11.68 11.20 -3.29
CA ARG A 250 -12.41 12.44 -3.57
C ARG A 250 -11.90 13.05 -4.88
N HIS A 251 -12.82 13.50 -5.69
CA HIS A 251 -12.55 14.11 -6.98
C HIS A 251 -12.88 15.59 -6.98
N PHE A 252 -12.03 16.38 -7.60
CA PHE A 252 -12.26 17.80 -7.83
C PHE A 252 -12.12 18.08 -9.32
N HIS A 253 -13.18 18.64 -9.89
CA HIS A 253 -13.23 19.10 -11.26
C HIS A 253 -13.09 20.63 -11.28
N ASN A 254 -12.52 21.19 -12.34
CA ASN A 254 -12.52 22.64 -12.56
C ASN A 254 -13.85 23.09 -13.13
#